data_097b7a661f1657edaf2dfdc2c0c6d6b7
#
_entry.id   097b7a661f1657edaf2dfdc2c0c6d6b7
#
_cell.length_a   1.000
_cell.length_b   1.000
_cell.length_c   1.000
_cell.angle_alpha   90.00
_cell.angle_beta   90.00
_cell.angle_gamma   90.00
#
_symmetry.space_group_name_H-M   'P 1'
#
loop_
_entity.id
_entity.type
_entity.pdbx_description
1 polymer ?
#
loop_
_entity_poly.entity_id
_entity_poly.type
_entity_poly.pdbx_seq_one_letter_code
_entity_poly.pdbx_strand_id
1 'polypeptide(L)'
;MKKRNLPEDYHDRVYAGWLGKCIGVHFGGPLESWTYQDIMDNLGEVKDYLQQDNKIFKPDDDLVMPLIMMQAMDGVDDPENVTAEAIGRTWLDLLSKERGGIWRGGYGVSSEHTAYINMSHGIMPPQSGSKALNGEIISEQIGGQIFSDIWGLVLPNNPGGAADLAERAASVSHDGEGINGGRFIAAMVSAAFSENNPSRLIEIGLSGLPKDCEYAVMVRDMVNYYETYPEDWHLARDYIEETWGYDKYPGVVHIIPNGAIIVVGMLYGEGDFSESIAITNMCGWDTDCNVGNVAAVLGVAVGLEGIEDR
;
A
#
# COMPACT_ATOMS: atom_id res chain seq x y z
N MET A 1 -25.43 9.73 -12.30
CA MET A 1 -24.70 8.56 -11.78
C MET A 1 -25.06 7.34 -12.60
N LYS A 2 -24.10 6.73 -13.32
CA LYS A 2 -24.28 5.36 -13.80
C LYS A 2 -24.53 4.49 -12.55
N LYS A 3 -25.66 3.77 -12.48
CA LYS A 3 -25.88 2.79 -11.41
C LYS A 3 -24.79 1.71 -11.58
N ARG A 4 -23.77 1.74 -10.73
CA ARG A 4 -22.84 0.60 -10.61
C ARG A 4 -23.60 -0.51 -9.88
N ASN A 5 -23.49 -1.74 -10.38
CA ASN A 5 -23.92 -2.90 -9.63
C ASN A 5 -22.89 -3.16 -8.54
N LEU A 6 -23.13 -2.59 -7.36
CA LEU A 6 -22.32 -2.90 -6.20
C LEU A 6 -22.67 -4.31 -5.69
N PRO A 7 -21.72 -5.07 -5.13
CA PRO A 7 -22.00 -6.32 -4.42
C PRO A 7 -23.06 -6.10 -3.33
N GLU A 8 -23.86 -7.11 -3.02
CA GLU A 8 -24.87 -7.01 -1.96
C GLU A 8 -24.26 -6.72 -0.58
N ASP A 9 -23.06 -7.28 -0.32
CA ASP A 9 -22.26 -7.14 0.89
C ASP A 9 -21.21 -6.00 0.80
N TYR A 10 -21.36 -5.07 -0.15
CA TYR A 10 -20.37 -4.01 -0.42
C TYR A 10 -19.97 -3.23 0.84
N HIS A 11 -20.95 -2.79 1.63
CA HIS A 11 -20.67 -1.99 2.83
C HIS A 11 -19.87 -2.77 3.87
N ASP A 12 -20.23 -4.03 4.09
CA ASP A 12 -19.55 -4.90 5.05
C ASP A 12 -18.12 -5.19 4.61
N ARG A 13 -17.91 -5.43 3.31
CA ARG A 13 -16.57 -5.64 2.74
C ARG A 13 -15.69 -4.39 2.75
N VAL A 14 -16.26 -3.22 2.45
CA VAL A 14 -15.53 -1.94 2.59
C VAL A 14 -15.15 -1.71 4.03
N TYR A 15 -16.07 -1.95 4.96
CA TYR A 15 -15.79 -1.81 6.39
C TYR A 15 -14.69 -2.79 6.84
N ALA A 16 -14.77 -4.06 6.42
CA ALA A 16 -13.75 -5.07 6.72
C ALA A 16 -12.38 -4.71 6.15
N GLY A 17 -12.31 -4.25 4.89
CA GLY A 17 -11.05 -3.82 4.27
C GLY A 17 -10.44 -2.61 4.99
N TRP A 18 -11.26 -1.61 5.34
CA TRP A 18 -10.76 -0.44 6.06
C TRP A 18 -10.40 -0.75 7.51
N LEU A 19 -11.16 -1.60 8.19
CA LEU A 19 -10.81 -2.10 9.52
C LEU A 19 -9.49 -2.89 9.47
N GLY A 20 -9.32 -3.76 8.46
CA GLY A 20 -8.08 -4.46 8.21
C GLY A 20 -6.90 -3.49 8.05
N LYS A 21 -7.03 -2.45 7.22
CA LYS A 21 -6.03 -1.39 7.10
C LYS A 21 -5.67 -0.78 8.46
N CYS A 22 -6.68 -0.39 9.24
CA CYS A 22 -6.46 0.18 10.58
C CYS A 22 -5.73 -0.79 11.52
N ILE A 23 -6.12 -2.07 11.51
CA ILE A 23 -5.45 -3.12 12.28
C ILE A 23 -4.00 -3.24 11.85
N GLY A 24 -3.74 -3.32 10.54
CA GLY A 24 -2.41 -3.51 9.98
C GLY A 24 -1.45 -2.39 10.33
N VAL A 25 -1.86 -1.14 10.13
CA VAL A 25 -1.07 0.05 10.48
C VAL A 25 -0.76 0.07 11.98
N HIS A 26 -1.75 -0.23 12.82
CA HIS A 26 -1.55 -0.24 14.28
C HIS A 26 -0.67 -1.41 14.75
N PHE A 27 -0.78 -2.55 14.11
CA PHE A 27 0.01 -3.75 14.42
C PHE A 27 1.47 -3.59 13.97
N GLY A 28 1.69 -2.99 12.79
CA GLY A 28 3.02 -2.76 12.22
C GLY A 28 3.78 -1.62 12.87
N GLY A 29 3.10 -0.54 13.26
CA GLY A 29 3.73 0.71 13.71
C GLY A 29 4.80 0.58 14.81
N PRO A 30 4.71 -0.34 15.80
CA PRO A 30 5.77 -0.52 16.79
C PRO A 30 7.12 -1.01 16.24
N LEU A 31 7.12 -1.65 15.07
CA LEU A 31 8.31 -2.21 14.42
C LEU A 31 8.75 -1.40 13.19
N GLU A 32 8.08 -0.29 12.89
CA GLU A 32 8.46 0.60 11.79
C GLU A 32 9.94 0.97 11.86
N SER A 33 10.63 0.86 10.74
CA SER A 33 12.07 1.09 10.58
C SER A 33 13.00 0.07 11.26
N TRP A 34 12.48 -1.00 11.86
CA TRP A 34 13.31 -2.09 12.34
C TRP A 34 13.72 -3.00 11.17
N THR A 35 14.94 -3.53 11.23
CA THR A 35 15.33 -4.61 10.31
C THR A 35 14.78 -5.95 10.80
N TYR A 36 14.64 -6.92 9.90
CA TYR A 36 14.29 -8.30 10.25
C TYR A 36 15.21 -8.85 11.36
N GLN A 37 16.52 -8.60 11.25
CA GLN A 37 17.49 -9.05 12.25
C GLN A 37 17.27 -8.39 13.62
N ASP A 38 16.97 -7.08 13.65
CA ASP A 38 16.68 -6.37 14.90
C ASP A 38 15.45 -6.97 15.61
N ILE A 39 14.40 -7.32 14.83
CA ILE A 39 13.19 -7.94 15.37
C ILE A 39 13.53 -9.32 15.96
N MET A 40 14.21 -10.16 15.20
CA MET A 40 14.56 -11.52 15.64
C MET A 40 15.47 -11.52 16.86
N ASP A 41 16.47 -10.65 16.90
CA ASP A 41 17.44 -10.59 18.00
C ASP A 41 16.84 -10.05 19.31
N ASN A 42 15.89 -9.12 19.23
CA ASN A 42 15.35 -8.44 20.41
C ASN A 42 14.00 -8.99 20.89
N LEU A 43 13.17 -9.49 19.98
CA LEU A 43 11.78 -9.89 20.26
C LEU A 43 11.50 -11.36 19.92
N GLY A 44 12.23 -11.93 18.96
CA GLY A 44 11.87 -13.21 18.36
C GLY A 44 10.61 -13.08 17.51
N GLU A 45 9.83 -14.16 17.38
CA GLU A 45 8.57 -14.14 16.62
C GLU A 45 7.49 -13.32 17.32
N VAL A 46 6.99 -12.29 16.63
CA VAL A 46 5.90 -11.41 17.09
C VAL A 46 4.61 -11.85 16.42
N LYS A 47 3.71 -12.48 17.19
CA LYS A 47 2.42 -13.01 16.70
C LYS A 47 1.20 -12.27 17.25
N ASP A 48 1.41 -11.29 18.12
CA ASP A 48 0.35 -10.50 18.74
C ASP A 48 0.83 -9.06 18.95
N TYR A 49 -0.08 -8.18 19.29
CA TYR A 49 0.24 -6.78 19.54
C TYR A 49 1.33 -6.63 20.61
N LEU A 50 2.36 -5.88 20.29
CA LEU A 50 3.30 -5.44 21.30
C LEU A 50 2.59 -4.48 22.26
N GLN A 51 2.84 -4.65 23.57
CA GLN A 51 2.24 -3.78 24.59
C GLN A 51 2.66 -2.32 24.32
N GLN A 52 1.67 -1.48 24.08
CA GLN A 52 1.84 -0.04 23.96
C GLN A 52 1.23 0.63 25.20
N ASP A 53 1.96 1.57 25.80
CA ASP A 53 1.44 2.38 26.90
C ASP A 53 0.27 3.29 26.48
N ASN A 54 0.12 3.54 25.19
CA ASN A 54 -0.94 4.37 24.62
C ASN A 54 -2.10 3.52 24.11
N LYS A 55 -3.23 3.60 24.80
CA LYS A 55 -4.51 3.01 24.37
C LYS A 55 -5.25 3.83 23.30
N ILE A 56 -4.62 4.87 22.78
CA ILE A 56 -5.23 5.77 21.79
C ILE A 56 -4.59 5.47 20.44
N PHE A 57 -5.42 5.03 19.51
CA PHE A 57 -5.05 4.91 18.10
C PHE A 57 -4.64 6.30 17.58
N LYS A 58 -3.41 6.43 17.13
CA LYS A 58 -2.92 7.66 16.51
C LYS A 58 -3.19 7.59 15.02
N PRO A 59 -3.84 8.60 14.43
CA PRO A 59 -3.95 8.68 12.98
C PRO A 59 -2.56 8.75 12.37
N ASP A 60 -2.32 7.88 11.41
CA ASP A 60 -1.14 7.81 10.58
C ASP A 60 -1.44 8.37 9.19
N ASP A 61 -0.42 8.71 8.38
CA ASP A 61 -0.65 9.18 7.02
C ASP A 61 -1.23 8.07 6.11
N ASP A 62 -0.90 6.81 6.35
CA ASP A 62 -1.55 5.65 5.74
C ASP A 62 -3.07 5.65 5.82
N LEU A 63 -3.63 6.24 6.86
CA LEU A 63 -5.08 6.33 7.09
C LEU A 63 -5.65 7.69 6.73
N VAL A 64 -4.89 8.75 6.93
CA VAL A 64 -5.37 10.12 6.72
C VAL A 64 -5.34 10.48 5.23
N MET A 65 -4.26 10.13 4.52
CA MET A 65 -4.10 10.52 3.11
C MET A 65 -5.12 9.89 2.16
N PRO A 66 -5.45 8.59 2.26
CA PRO A 66 -6.52 8.02 1.44
C PRO A 66 -7.84 8.78 1.59
N LEU A 67 -8.21 9.16 2.82
CA LEU A 67 -9.45 9.90 3.11
C LEU A 67 -9.42 11.34 2.56
N ILE A 68 -8.26 12.00 2.60
CA ILE A 68 -8.07 13.32 1.98
C ILE A 68 -8.21 13.21 0.47
N MET A 69 -7.51 12.25 -0.16
CA MET A 69 -7.54 12.07 -1.60
C MET A 69 -8.93 11.69 -2.12
N MET A 70 -9.69 10.92 -1.36
CA MET A 70 -11.06 10.54 -1.69
C MET A 70 -12.00 11.74 -1.82
N GLN A 71 -11.72 12.86 -1.13
CA GLN A 71 -12.52 14.09 -1.27
C GLN A 71 -12.51 14.66 -2.71
N ALA A 72 -11.51 14.30 -3.53
CA ALA A 72 -11.52 14.66 -4.96
C ALA A 72 -12.68 14.05 -5.75
N MET A 73 -13.40 13.07 -5.18
CA MET A 73 -14.61 12.50 -5.77
C MET A 73 -15.87 13.35 -5.51
N ASP A 74 -15.79 14.34 -4.63
CA ASP A 74 -16.94 15.20 -4.33
C ASP A 74 -17.39 15.97 -5.58
N GLY A 75 -18.66 15.79 -5.97
CA GLY A 75 -19.23 16.40 -7.16
C GLY A 75 -18.86 15.70 -8.48
N VAL A 76 -18.16 14.57 -8.45
CA VAL A 76 -17.85 13.75 -9.62
C VAL A 76 -18.86 12.61 -9.73
N ASP A 77 -19.52 12.50 -10.89
CA ASP A 77 -20.54 11.47 -11.12
C ASP A 77 -19.99 10.03 -11.19
N ASP A 78 -18.74 9.87 -11.61
CA ASP A 78 -18.06 8.59 -11.76
C ASP A 78 -16.62 8.70 -11.24
N PRO A 79 -16.21 7.93 -10.22
CA PRO A 79 -14.84 7.93 -9.68
C PRO A 79 -13.75 7.77 -10.74
N GLU A 80 -14.03 7.05 -11.84
CA GLU A 80 -13.08 6.90 -12.95
C GLU A 80 -12.77 8.22 -13.69
N ASN A 81 -13.54 9.28 -13.44
CA ASN A 81 -13.28 10.60 -14.01
C ASN A 81 -12.46 11.53 -13.09
N VAL A 82 -12.09 11.08 -11.89
CA VAL A 82 -11.21 11.84 -11.00
C VAL A 82 -9.83 12.00 -11.63
N THR A 83 -9.31 13.22 -11.65
CA THR A 83 -8.01 13.54 -12.25
C THR A 83 -6.92 13.70 -11.19
N ALA A 84 -5.66 13.48 -11.57
CA ALA A 84 -4.52 13.75 -10.70
C ALA A 84 -4.50 15.22 -10.21
N GLU A 85 -4.86 16.17 -11.07
CA GLU A 85 -4.95 17.59 -10.69
C GLU A 85 -6.02 17.83 -9.62
N ALA A 86 -7.19 17.18 -9.71
CA ALA A 86 -8.24 17.30 -8.69
C ALA A 86 -7.76 16.77 -7.35
N ILE A 87 -7.08 15.60 -7.34
CA ILE A 87 -6.49 15.03 -6.13
C ILE A 87 -5.42 15.96 -5.55
N GLY A 88 -4.52 16.50 -6.38
CA GLY A 88 -3.50 17.46 -5.93
C GLY A 88 -4.10 18.73 -5.34
N ARG A 89 -5.24 19.20 -5.84
CA ARG A 89 -5.96 20.34 -5.25
C ARG A 89 -6.53 20.01 -3.87
N THR A 90 -7.08 18.81 -3.66
CA THR A 90 -7.54 18.43 -2.31
C THR A 90 -6.39 18.37 -1.31
N TRP A 91 -5.16 17.99 -1.73
CA TRP A 91 -3.99 18.10 -0.88
C TRP A 91 -3.71 19.54 -0.46
N LEU A 92 -3.73 20.48 -1.41
CA LEU A 92 -3.48 21.89 -1.12
C LEU A 92 -4.56 22.51 -0.23
N ASP A 93 -5.81 22.08 -0.39
CA ASP A 93 -6.95 22.63 0.34
C ASP A 93 -7.08 22.05 1.76
N LEU A 94 -6.80 20.76 1.94
CA LEU A 94 -7.09 20.03 3.16
C LEU A 94 -5.86 19.72 4.04
N LEU A 95 -4.65 19.62 3.44
CA LEU A 95 -3.45 19.42 4.24
C LEU A 95 -3.05 20.72 4.93
N SER A 96 -3.06 20.69 6.25
CA SER A 96 -2.55 21.79 7.06
C SER A 96 -1.07 22.03 6.83
N LYS A 97 -0.64 23.28 6.70
CA LYS A 97 0.78 23.64 6.60
C LYS A 97 1.60 23.22 7.82
N GLU A 98 0.95 23.03 8.96
CA GLU A 98 1.60 22.84 10.26
C GLU A 98 1.31 21.48 10.91
N ARG A 99 0.36 20.69 10.41
CA ARG A 99 -0.09 19.45 11.06
C ARG A 99 -0.31 18.34 10.04
N GLY A 100 0.17 17.14 10.39
CA GLY A 100 -0.20 15.79 9.94
C GLY A 100 -0.77 15.55 8.55
N GLY A 101 -0.96 14.31 8.22
CA GLY A 101 -1.55 13.83 6.99
C GLY A 101 -0.52 13.38 5.95
N ILE A 102 0.72 13.84 6.03
CA ILE A 102 1.87 13.33 5.27
C ILE A 102 3.12 13.34 6.16
N TRP A 103 4.04 12.44 5.87
CA TRP A 103 5.36 12.50 6.46
C TRP A 103 6.13 13.73 5.94
N ARG A 104 6.51 14.62 6.85
CA ARG A 104 7.19 15.88 6.52
C ARG A 104 8.69 15.79 6.70
N GLY A 105 9.31 14.77 6.12
CA GLY A 105 10.76 14.54 6.18
C GLY A 105 11.64 15.58 5.50
N GLY A 106 11.06 16.44 4.65
CA GLY A 106 11.76 17.53 3.97
C GLY A 106 11.65 17.46 2.45
N TYR A 107 11.94 18.60 1.78
CA TYR A 107 12.05 18.65 0.33
C TYR A 107 13.26 17.84 -0.14
N GLY A 108 13.05 16.96 -1.12
CA GLY A 108 14.09 16.05 -1.61
C GLY A 108 14.41 14.89 -0.65
N VAL A 109 13.55 14.65 0.37
CA VAL A 109 13.63 13.52 1.31
C VAL A 109 12.33 12.74 1.34
N SER A 110 11.20 13.39 1.66
CA SER A 110 9.85 12.80 1.55
C SER A 110 9.25 13.12 0.18
N SER A 111 8.71 12.11 -0.50
CA SER A 111 8.03 12.25 -1.79
C SER A 111 6.81 13.17 -1.68
N GLU A 112 5.99 12.93 -0.67
CA GLU A 112 4.75 13.67 -0.42
C GLU A 112 5.04 15.12 -0.05
N HIS A 113 6.02 15.36 0.83
CA HIS A 113 6.41 16.71 1.21
C HIS A 113 6.99 17.48 0.02
N THR A 114 7.81 16.81 -0.79
CA THR A 114 8.37 17.38 -2.03
C THR A 114 7.26 17.77 -2.99
N ALA A 115 6.32 16.86 -3.25
CA ALA A 115 5.17 17.13 -4.13
C ALA A 115 4.27 18.24 -3.59
N TYR A 116 3.98 18.27 -2.29
CA TYR A 116 3.21 19.34 -1.65
C TYR A 116 3.85 20.71 -1.85
N ILE A 117 5.18 20.80 -1.69
CA ILE A 117 5.92 22.05 -1.92
C ILE A 117 5.88 22.42 -3.39
N ASN A 118 6.10 21.46 -4.31
CA ASN A 118 5.99 21.70 -5.76
C ASN A 118 4.62 22.26 -6.14
N MET A 119 3.54 21.64 -5.67
CA MET A 119 2.17 22.09 -5.92
C MET A 119 1.89 23.46 -5.31
N SER A 120 2.42 23.74 -4.13
CA SER A 120 2.31 25.06 -3.49
C SER A 120 2.98 26.18 -4.30
N HIS A 121 3.91 25.84 -5.18
CA HIS A 121 4.58 26.74 -6.13
C HIS A 121 3.99 26.65 -7.54
N GLY A 122 2.83 26.00 -7.73
CA GLY A 122 2.10 25.93 -8.99
C GLY A 122 2.53 24.80 -9.92
N ILE A 123 3.41 23.90 -9.49
CA ILE A 123 3.78 22.70 -10.26
C ILE A 123 2.79 21.58 -9.91
N MET A 124 1.75 21.45 -10.73
CA MET A 124 0.65 20.51 -10.48
C MET A 124 0.96 19.09 -10.98
N PRO A 125 0.20 18.06 -10.50
CA PRO A 125 0.33 16.70 -10.99
C PRO A 125 0.10 16.60 -12.52
N PRO A 126 0.78 15.67 -13.20
CA PRO A 126 1.73 14.66 -12.65
C PRO A 126 3.15 15.20 -12.46
N GLN A 127 3.44 16.46 -12.82
CA GLN A 127 4.80 17.00 -12.75
C GLN A 127 5.30 17.13 -11.31
N SER A 128 4.41 17.38 -10.33
CA SER A 128 4.77 17.52 -8.91
C SER A 128 5.49 16.29 -8.33
N GLY A 129 5.13 15.09 -8.81
CA GLY A 129 5.72 13.80 -8.39
C GLY A 129 6.76 13.22 -9.34
N SER A 130 6.99 13.85 -10.51
CA SER A 130 7.74 13.24 -11.61
C SER A 130 9.24 13.01 -11.31
N LYS A 131 9.78 11.89 -11.83
CA LYS A 131 11.23 11.61 -11.81
C LYS A 131 12.05 12.71 -12.46
N ALA A 132 11.52 13.33 -13.50
CA ALA A 132 12.22 14.40 -14.22
C ALA A 132 12.47 15.62 -13.32
N LEU A 133 11.59 15.88 -12.35
CA LEU A 133 11.70 17.01 -11.43
C LEU A 133 12.40 16.63 -10.13
N ASN A 134 12.05 15.49 -9.54
CA ASN A 134 12.42 15.12 -8.17
C ASN A 134 13.56 14.09 -8.10
N GLY A 135 13.88 13.44 -9.22
CA GLY A 135 14.79 12.30 -9.27
C GLY A 135 14.10 10.97 -8.93
N GLU A 136 14.73 9.89 -9.31
CA GLU A 136 14.19 8.53 -9.20
C GLU A 136 13.98 8.10 -7.74
N ILE A 137 14.97 8.29 -6.88
CA ILE A 137 14.92 7.91 -5.47
C ILE A 137 13.70 8.51 -4.75
N ILE A 138 13.39 9.78 -5.03
CA ILE A 138 12.25 10.46 -4.39
C ILE A 138 10.93 10.00 -4.99
N SER A 139 10.89 9.72 -6.28
CA SER A 139 9.65 9.36 -6.97
C SER A 139 9.25 7.89 -6.81
N GLU A 140 10.14 7.03 -6.31
CA GLU A 140 9.91 5.58 -6.15
C GLU A 140 9.88 5.11 -4.68
N GLN A 141 9.52 6.03 -3.77
CA GLN A 141 9.23 5.67 -2.39
C GLN A 141 7.84 5.03 -2.28
N ILE A 142 7.54 4.42 -1.14
CA ILE A 142 6.36 3.57 -0.92
C ILE A 142 5.02 4.32 -0.92
N GLY A 143 5.00 5.63 -0.72
CA GLY A 143 3.76 6.42 -0.58
C GLY A 143 2.80 6.29 -1.77
N GLY A 144 3.30 6.00 -2.98
CA GLY A 144 2.44 5.71 -4.13
C GLY A 144 1.59 4.44 -3.96
N GLN A 145 2.06 3.50 -3.16
CA GLN A 145 1.42 2.22 -2.87
C GLN A 145 0.49 2.29 -1.67
N ILE A 146 0.99 2.81 -0.54
CA ILE A 146 0.31 2.73 0.75
C ILE A 146 -1.00 3.50 0.83
N PHE A 147 -1.18 4.51 0.00
CA PHE A 147 -2.42 5.31 -0.07
C PHE A 147 -3.43 4.78 -1.10
N SER A 148 -3.14 3.64 -1.75
CA SER A 148 -3.90 3.19 -2.93
C SER A 148 -5.04 2.22 -2.63
N ASP A 149 -5.15 1.68 -1.42
CA ASP A 149 -6.22 0.74 -1.02
C ASP A 149 -7.62 1.30 -1.28
N ILE A 150 -7.81 2.58 -0.98
CA ILE A 150 -9.11 3.26 -1.11
C ILE A 150 -9.66 3.19 -2.54
N TRP A 151 -8.79 3.19 -3.55
CA TRP A 151 -9.21 3.14 -4.95
C TRP A 151 -9.77 1.78 -5.35
N GLY A 152 -9.27 0.71 -4.74
CA GLY A 152 -9.85 -0.62 -4.84
C GLY A 152 -11.22 -0.70 -4.14
N LEU A 153 -11.34 -0.09 -2.94
CA LEU A 153 -12.59 -0.07 -2.18
C LEU A 153 -13.72 0.67 -2.92
N VAL A 154 -13.42 1.79 -3.61
CA VAL A 154 -14.44 2.55 -4.34
C VAL A 154 -14.78 1.96 -5.72
N LEU A 155 -13.98 1.03 -6.22
CA LEU A 155 -14.14 0.36 -7.51
C LEU A 155 -14.18 -1.18 -7.37
N PRO A 156 -15.18 -1.73 -6.62
CA PRO A 156 -15.27 -3.17 -6.40
C PRO A 156 -15.43 -3.93 -7.73
N ASN A 157 -14.72 -5.06 -7.87
CA ASN A 157 -14.76 -5.93 -9.07
C ASN A 157 -14.39 -5.21 -10.38
N ASN A 158 -13.61 -4.14 -10.29
CA ASN A 158 -13.08 -3.41 -11.44
C ASN A 158 -11.58 -3.14 -11.25
N PRO A 159 -10.72 -4.18 -11.22
CA PRO A 159 -9.30 -4.03 -10.91
C PRO A 159 -8.55 -3.11 -11.90
N GLY A 160 -8.94 -3.12 -13.18
CA GLY A 160 -8.35 -2.21 -14.16
C GLY A 160 -8.67 -0.74 -13.87
N GLY A 161 -9.94 -0.41 -13.61
CA GLY A 161 -10.35 0.94 -13.24
C GLY A 161 -9.73 1.41 -11.91
N ALA A 162 -9.61 0.49 -10.94
CA ALA A 162 -8.93 0.77 -9.66
C ALA A 162 -7.43 1.09 -9.86
N ALA A 163 -6.74 0.29 -10.67
CA ALA A 163 -5.33 0.53 -11.02
C ALA A 163 -5.15 1.88 -11.74
N ASP A 164 -6.00 2.23 -12.70
CA ASP A 164 -5.93 3.50 -13.43
C ASP A 164 -6.24 4.71 -12.54
N LEU A 165 -7.12 4.55 -11.55
CA LEU A 165 -7.38 5.61 -10.58
C LEU A 165 -6.24 5.76 -9.58
N ALA A 166 -5.65 4.64 -9.13
CA ALA A 166 -4.45 4.62 -8.30
C ALA A 166 -3.25 5.26 -9.01
N GLU A 167 -3.04 5.02 -10.31
CA GLU A 167 -2.03 5.70 -11.11
C GLU A 167 -2.17 7.23 -11.04
N ARG A 168 -3.38 7.73 -11.25
CA ARG A 168 -3.64 9.18 -11.17
C ARG A 168 -3.39 9.74 -9.77
N ALA A 169 -3.77 8.99 -8.73
CA ALA A 169 -3.55 9.38 -7.35
C ALA A 169 -2.06 9.37 -6.98
N ALA A 170 -1.37 8.29 -7.29
CA ALA A 170 0.06 8.16 -7.04
C ALA A 170 0.88 9.21 -7.80
N SER A 171 0.49 9.57 -9.03
CA SER A 171 1.20 10.58 -9.82
C SER A 171 1.20 11.99 -9.23
N VAL A 172 0.45 12.24 -8.15
CA VAL A 172 0.53 13.49 -7.39
C VAL A 172 1.91 13.67 -6.78
N SER A 173 2.51 12.60 -6.27
CA SER A 173 3.77 12.63 -5.52
C SER A 173 4.83 11.64 -6.01
N HIS A 174 4.47 10.69 -6.85
CA HIS A 174 5.33 9.59 -7.31
C HIS A 174 5.35 9.44 -8.82
N ASP A 175 6.30 8.63 -9.31
CA ASP A 175 6.47 8.26 -10.72
C ASP A 175 7.09 6.87 -10.80
N GLY A 176 7.10 6.27 -11.99
CA GLY A 176 7.75 4.97 -12.23
C GLY A 176 7.22 3.86 -11.35
N GLU A 177 8.11 3.19 -10.63
CA GLU A 177 7.74 2.04 -9.78
C GLU A 177 6.86 2.45 -8.60
N GLY A 178 6.98 3.69 -8.10
CA GLY A 178 6.08 4.23 -7.07
C GLY A 178 4.61 4.22 -7.50
N ILE A 179 4.34 4.50 -8.78
CA ILE A 179 2.99 4.38 -9.36
C ILE A 179 2.59 2.90 -9.52
N ASN A 180 3.52 2.05 -9.98
CA ASN A 180 3.24 0.65 -10.22
C ASN A 180 2.81 -0.10 -8.96
N GLY A 181 3.42 0.17 -7.82
CA GLY A 181 2.97 -0.39 -6.53
C GLY A 181 1.56 0.02 -6.17
N GLY A 182 1.19 1.28 -6.38
CA GLY A 182 -0.19 1.75 -6.17
C GLY A 182 -1.21 1.05 -7.05
N ARG A 183 -0.90 0.87 -8.34
CA ARG A 183 -1.71 0.12 -9.30
C ARG A 183 -1.92 -1.33 -8.84
N PHE A 184 -0.84 -1.97 -8.37
CA PHE A 184 -0.85 -3.35 -7.89
C PHE A 184 -1.80 -3.54 -6.70
N ILE A 185 -1.66 -2.73 -5.66
CA ILE A 185 -2.50 -2.81 -4.46
C ILE A 185 -3.96 -2.51 -4.77
N ALA A 186 -4.24 -1.42 -5.48
CA ALA A 186 -5.62 -1.06 -5.80
C ALA A 186 -6.33 -2.14 -6.62
N ALA A 187 -5.63 -2.79 -7.56
CA ALA A 187 -6.19 -3.89 -8.34
C ALA A 187 -6.51 -5.11 -7.47
N MET A 188 -5.62 -5.48 -6.53
CA MET A 188 -5.86 -6.57 -5.58
C MET A 188 -7.05 -6.29 -4.66
N VAL A 189 -7.12 -5.10 -4.04
CA VAL A 189 -8.25 -4.70 -3.18
C VAL A 189 -9.57 -4.75 -3.96
N SER A 190 -9.58 -4.24 -5.19
CA SER A 190 -10.77 -4.29 -6.05
C SER A 190 -11.21 -5.72 -6.39
N ALA A 191 -10.27 -6.62 -6.65
CA ALA A 191 -10.54 -8.02 -6.96
C ALA A 191 -11.01 -8.81 -5.73
N ALA A 192 -10.55 -8.43 -4.54
CA ALA A 192 -10.85 -9.11 -3.28
C ALA A 192 -12.35 -9.11 -2.92
N PHE A 193 -13.17 -8.28 -3.57
CA PHE A 193 -14.64 -8.35 -3.43
C PHE A 193 -15.25 -9.66 -3.97
N SER A 194 -14.53 -10.41 -4.80
CA SER A 194 -15.03 -11.68 -5.38
C SER A 194 -13.97 -12.78 -5.48
N GLU A 195 -12.73 -12.47 -5.13
CA GLU A 195 -11.61 -13.42 -5.10
C GLU A 195 -11.01 -13.44 -3.69
N ASN A 196 -10.72 -14.63 -3.17
CA ASN A 196 -10.11 -14.78 -1.84
C ASN A 196 -8.80 -15.57 -1.85
N ASN A 197 -8.37 -16.07 -3.00
CA ASN A 197 -7.12 -16.78 -3.13
C ASN A 197 -5.96 -15.78 -3.31
N PRO A 198 -4.94 -15.74 -2.42
CA PRO A 198 -3.85 -14.77 -2.48
C PRO A 198 -3.06 -14.81 -3.79
N SER A 199 -2.75 -16.00 -4.31
CA SER A 199 -2.01 -16.14 -5.57
C SER A 199 -2.81 -15.57 -6.75
N ARG A 200 -4.14 -15.74 -6.75
CA ARG A 200 -5.01 -15.16 -7.78
C ARG A 200 -5.12 -13.65 -7.65
N LEU A 201 -5.19 -13.14 -6.44
CA LEU A 201 -5.17 -11.68 -6.20
C LEU A 201 -3.87 -11.05 -6.71
N ILE A 202 -2.73 -11.69 -6.46
CA ILE A 202 -1.42 -11.25 -6.96
C ILE A 202 -1.38 -11.28 -8.50
N GLU A 203 -1.89 -12.34 -9.15
CA GLU A 203 -1.99 -12.41 -10.62
C GLU A 203 -2.84 -11.27 -11.18
N ILE A 204 -3.98 -10.95 -10.53
CA ILE A 204 -4.84 -9.84 -10.94
C ILE A 204 -4.11 -8.51 -10.75
N GLY A 205 -3.42 -8.31 -9.62
CA GLY A 205 -2.57 -7.14 -9.39
C GLY A 205 -1.54 -6.94 -10.50
N LEU A 206 -0.83 -8.01 -10.86
CA LEU A 206 0.14 -8.02 -11.96
C LEU A 206 -0.47 -7.67 -13.31
N SER A 207 -1.72 -8.05 -13.57
CA SER A 207 -2.39 -7.79 -14.86
C SER A 207 -2.56 -6.29 -15.15
N GLY A 208 -2.56 -5.45 -14.11
CA GLY A 208 -2.65 -4.00 -14.19
C GLY A 208 -1.32 -3.28 -14.44
N LEU A 209 -0.20 -4.01 -14.48
CA LEU A 209 1.14 -3.44 -14.59
C LEU A 209 1.75 -3.60 -15.99
N PRO A 210 2.67 -2.70 -16.39
CA PRO A 210 3.54 -2.96 -17.52
C PRO A 210 4.35 -4.24 -17.28
N LYS A 211 4.40 -5.13 -18.27
CA LYS A 211 5.01 -6.46 -18.08
C LYS A 211 6.49 -6.43 -17.70
N ASP A 212 7.22 -5.43 -18.19
CA ASP A 212 8.66 -5.32 -18.03
C ASP A 212 9.06 -4.28 -16.98
N CYS A 213 8.11 -3.72 -16.22
CA CYS A 213 8.45 -2.84 -15.10
C CYS A 213 9.10 -3.66 -13.97
N GLU A 214 9.95 -3.02 -13.21
CA GLU A 214 10.76 -3.69 -12.18
C GLU A 214 9.89 -4.27 -11.07
N TYR A 215 8.84 -3.56 -10.67
CA TYR A 215 7.86 -4.06 -9.71
C TYR A 215 7.22 -5.38 -10.15
N ALA A 216 6.81 -5.48 -11.42
CA ALA A 216 6.22 -6.71 -11.95
C ALA A 216 7.25 -7.84 -12.10
N VAL A 217 8.51 -7.51 -12.37
CA VAL A 217 9.62 -8.50 -12.38
C VAL A 217 9.84 -9.04 -10.97
N MET A 218 9.94 -8.17 -9.98
CA MET A 218 10.09 -8.53 -8.56
C MET A 218 8.94 -9.42 -8.09
N VAL A 219 7.69 -9.04 -8.34
CA VAL A 219 6.52 -9.84 -7.91
C VAL A 219 6.55 -11.24 -8.52
N ARG A 220 6.85 -11.37 -9.82
CA ARG A 220 6.96 -12.70 -10.46
C ARG A 220 8.11 -13.53 -9.90
N ASP A 221 9.22 -12.90 -9.58
CA ASP A 221 10.35 -13.57 -8.96
C ASP A 221 9.99 -14.12 -7.58
N MET A 222 9.30 -13.34 -6.76
CA MET A 222 8.82 -13.77 -5.45
C MET A 222 7.78 -14.89 -5.53
N VAL A 223 6.90 -14.86 -6.53
CA VAL A 223 5.95 -15.97 -6.79
C VAL A 223 6.70 -17.26 -7.17
N ASN A 224 7.68 -17.17 -8.08
CA ASN A 224 8.50 -18.34 -8.45
C ASN A 224 9.32 -18.87 -7.26
N TYR A 225 9.78 -17.98 -6.39
CA TYR A 225 10.49 -18.38 -5.18
C TYR A 225 9.56 -19.18 -4.24
N TYR A 226 8.34 -18.65 -4.00
CA TYR A 226 7.32 -19.35 -3.21
C TYR A 226 6.96 -20.72 -3.79
N GLU A 227 6.78 -20.83 -5.12
CA GLU A 227 6.50 -22.14 -5.77
C GLU A 227 7.62 -23.16 -5.54
N THR A 228 8.84 -22.70 -5.34
CA THR A 228 10.01 -23.56 -5.11
C THR A 228 10.21 -23.88 -3.63
N TYR A 229 9.93 -22.93 -2.74
CA TYR A 229 10.15 -23.01 -1.29
C TYR A 229 8.93 -22.56 -0.48
N PRO A 230 7.79 -23.28 -0.56
CA PRO A 230 6.53 -22.83 0.04
C PRO A 230 6.47 -22.96 1.57
N GLU A 231 7.39 -23.69 2.18
CA GLU A 231 7.27 -24.10 3.59
C GLU A 231 7.87 -23.10 4.59
N ASP A 232 8.74 -22.18 4.14
CA ASP A 232 9.52 -21.33 5.05
C ASP A 232 9.65 -19.90 4.52
N TRP A 233 8.87 -18.99 5.10
CA TRP A 233 8.91 -17.57 4.76
C TRP A 233 10.21 -16.88 5.20
N HIS A 234 10.94 -17.41 6.18
CA HIS A 234 12.22 -16.86 6.60
C HIS A 234 13.26 -16.93 5.46
N LEU A 235 13.26 -18.05 4.73
CA LEU A 235 14.11 -18.18 3.53
C LEU A 235 13.71 -17.18 2.45
N ALA A 236 12.41 -16.91 2.29
CA ALA A 236 11.95 -15.89 1.35
C ALA A 236 12.36 -14.49 1.80
N ARG A 237 12.35 -14.20 3.12
CA ARG A 237 12.82 -12.94 3.66
C ARG A 237 14.34 -12.74 3.42
N ASP A 238 15.13 -13.78 3.66
CA ASP A 238 16.57 -13.74 3.37
C ASP A 238 16.84 -13.52 1.87
N TYR A 239 16.05 -14.18 1.01
CA TYR A 239 16.13 -14.00 -0.43
C TYR A 239 15.78 -12.54 -0.85
N ILE A 240 14.78 -11.91 -0.21
CA ILE A 240 14.51 -10.48 -0.45
C ILE A 240 15.74 -9.63 -0.10
N GLU A 241 16.35 -9.86 1.09
CA GLU A 241 17.53 -9.10 1.49
C GLU A 241 18.66 -9.20 0.45
N GLU A 242 18.91 -10.42 -0.05
CA GLU A 242 19.99 -10.67 -1.02
C GLU A 242 19.68 -10.17 -2.44
N THR A 243 18.41 -10.17 -2.86
CA THR A 243 18.03 -9.93 -4.26
C THR A 243 17.36 -8.59 -4.48
N TRP A 244 16.48 -8.16 -3.57
CA TRP A 244 15.61 -7.00 -3.67
C TRP A 244 15.79 -6.01 -2.49
N GLY A 245 16.88 -6.14 -1.72
CA GLY A 245 17.11 -5.37 -0.50
C GLY A 245 17.60 -3.93 -0.74
N TYR A 246 17.70 -3.20 0.35
CA TYR A 246 18.05 -1.77 0.37
C TYR A 246 19.51 -1.47 -0.04
N ASP A 247 20.37 -2.47 -0.16
CA ASP A 247 21.69 -2.33 -0.77
C ASP A 247 21.62 -2.01 -2.28
N LYS A 248 20.52 -2.33 -2.94
CA LYS A 248 20.25 -2.10 -4.36
C LYS A 248 19.27 -0.96 -4.61
N TYR A 249 18.35 -0.74 -3.69
CA TYR A 249 17.26 0.24 -3.79
C TYR A 249 17.45 1.35 -2.77
N PRO A 250 18.22 2.40 -3.10
CA PRO A 250 18.50 3.48 -2.17
C PRO A 250 17.26 4.33 -1.90
N GLY A 251 17.22 4.92 -0.72
CA GLY A 251 16.12 5.78 -0.27
C GLY A 251 15.74 5.49 1.17
N VAL A 252 14.73 6.17 1.68
CA VAL A 252 14.27 5.97 3.05
C VAL A 252 13.38 4.72 3.11
N VAL A 253 12.41 4.63 2.20
CA VAL A 253 11.41 3.55 2.13
C VAL A 253 11.10 3.23 0.67
N HIS A 254 12.04 2.57 -0.02
CA HIS A 254 11.88 2.26 -1.44
C HIS A 254 10.78 1.22 -1.67
N ILE A 255 9.98 1.43 -2.73
CA ILE A 255 8.80 0.61 -3.00
C ILE A 255 9.10 -0.85 -3.35
N ILE A 256 10.23 -1.16 -4.00
CA ILE A 256 10.55 -2.52 -4.45
C ILE A 256 10.80 -3.48 -3.28
N PRO A 257 11.70 -3.19 -2.30
CA PRO A 257 11.88 -4.04 -1.13
C PRO A 257 10.57 -4.29 -0.37
N ASN A 258 9.79 -3.22 -0.18
CA ASN A 258 8.53 -3.30 0.56
C ASN A 258 7.43 -4.02 -0.22
N GLY A 259 7.35 -3.85 -1.53
CA GLY A 259 6.46 -4.63 -2.39
C GLY A 259 6.75 -6.14 -2.33
N ALA A 260 8.03 -6.54 -2.25
CA ALA A 260 8.41 -7.93 -2.10
C ALA A 260 7.93 -8.53 -0.76
N ILE A 261 7.99 -7.76 0.33
CA ILE A 261 7.46 -8.17 1.65
C ILE A 261 5.95 -8.41 1.58
N ILE A 262 5.18 -7.54 0.90
CA ILE A 262 3.74 -7.73 0.73
C ILE A 262 3.44 -9.07 0.03
N VAL A 263 4.20 -9.40 -1.02
CA VAL A 263 4.02 -10.67 -1.73
C VAL A 263 4.32 -11.87 -0.81
N VAL A 264 5.35 -11.79 0.02
CA VAL A 264 5.67 -12.83 1.02
C VAL A 264 4.52 -12.99 2.03
N GLY A 265 4.04 -11.90 2.63
CA GLY A 265 2.93 -11.95 3.58
C GLY A 265 1.66 -12.55 2.99
N MET A 266 1.33 -12.17 1.76
CA MET A 266 0.16 -12.70 1.06
C MET A 266 0.28 -14.19 0.74
N LEU A 267 1.44 -14.66 0.27
CA LEU A 267 1.62 -16.04 -0.17
C LEU A 267 1.80 -17.01 1.00
N TYR A 268 2.69 -16.72 1.95
CA TYR A 268 3.01 -17.61 3.06
C TYR A 268 1.97 -17.60 4.17
N GLY A 269 1.16 -16.56 4.26
CA GLY A 269 -0.01 -16.54 5.15
C GLY A 269 -1.23 -17.28 4.59
N GLU A 270 -1.18 -17.74 3.31
CA GLU A 270 -2.19 -18.60 2.65
C GLU A 270 -3.63 -18.11 2.78
N GLY A 271 -3.82 -16.79 2.97
CA GLY A 271 -5.13 -16.15 3.13
C GLY A 271 -5.68 -16.14 4.55
N ASP A 272 -4.97 -16.67 5.52
CA ASP A 272 -5.25 -16.41 6.93
C ASP A 272 -4.86 -14.96 7.24
N PHE A 273 -5.83 -14.17 7.71
CA PHE A 273 -5.66 -12.74 7.94
C PHE A 273 -4.50 -12.44 8.89
N SER A 274 -4.47 -13.12 10.01
CA SER A 274 -3.50 -12.80 11.05
C SER A 274 -2.14 -13.43 10.83
N GLU A 275 -2.06 -14.63 10.25
CA GLU A 275 -0.77 -15.20 9.88
C GLU A 275 -0.10 -14.33 8.81
N SER A 276 -0.88 -13.87 7.81
CA SER A 276 -0.38 -12.95 6.77
C SER A 276 0.15 -11.65 7.34
N ILE A 277 -0.59 -11.00 8.25
CA ILE A 277 -0.13 -9.74 8.85
C ILE A 277 1.06 -9.96 9.81
N ALA A 278 1.11 -11.09 10.53
CA ALA A 278 2.23 -11.43 11.40
C ALA A 278 3.52 -11.65 10.59
N ILE A 279 3.47 -12.45 9.52
CA ILE A 279 4.60 -12.67 8.61
C ILE A 279 5.08 -11.35 8.00
N THR A 280 4.15 -10.53 7.51
CA THR A 280 4.49 -9.22 6.92
C THR A 280 5.20 -8.32 7.93
N ASN A 281 4.69 -8.25 9.16
CA ASN A 281 5.26 -7.46 10.25
C ASN A 281 6.68 -7.94 10.62
N MET A 282 6.87 -9.25 10.71
CA MET A 282 8.15 -9.86 11.02
C MET A 282 9.23 -9.60 9.97
N CYS A 283 8.85 -9.32 8.73
CA CYS A 283 9.81 -8.98 7.67
C CYS A 283 10.55 -7.66 7.91
N GLY A 284 10.05 -6.77 8.78
CA GLY A 284 10.69 -5.51 9.12
C GLY A 284 10.53 -4.42 8.06
N TRP A 285 11.35 -3.39 8.15
CA TRP A 285 11.39 -2.18 7.33
C TRP A 285 10.16 -1.29 7.55
N ASP A 286 9.33 -1.08 6.54
CA ASP A 286 8.14 -0.21 6.61
C ASP A 286 6.91 -1.03 7.01
N THR A 287 6.92 -1.48 8.26
CA THR A 287 6.01 -2.51 8.75
C THR A 287 4.55 -2.07 8.80
N ASP A 288 4.26 -0.87 9.26
CA ASP A 288 2.89 -0.34 9.33
C ASP A 288 2.26 -0.21 7.94
N CYS A 289 3.01 0.31 7.00
CA CYS A 289 2.62 0.45 5.60
C CYS A 289 2.38 -0.91 4.93
N ASN A 290 3.35 -1.83 5.05
CA ASN A 290 3.28 -3.15 4.42
C ASN A 290 2.14 -3.99 5.00
N VAL A 291 2.04 -4.04 6.34
CA VAL A 291 0.96 -4.77 7.02
C VAL A 291 -0.38 -4.13 6.74
N GLY A 292 -0.45 -2.78 6.69
CA GLY A 292 -1.65 -2.04 6.31
C GLY A 292 -2.19 -2.44 4.94
N ASN A 293 -1.33 -2.58 3.93
CA ASN A 293 -1.74 -3.01 2.59
C ASN A 293 -2.21 -4.48 2.56
N VAL A 294 -1.46 -5.41 3.17
CA VAL A 294 -1.85 -6.83 3.25
C VAL A 294 -3.19 -6.97 3.96
N ALA A 295 -3.35 -6.30 5.10
CA ALA A 295 -4.56 -6.34 5.90
C ALA A 295 -5.77 -5.71 5.20
N ALA A 296 -5.58 -4.66 4.38
CA ALA A 296 -6.65 -4.09 3.57
C ALA A 296 -7.16 -5.08 2.51
N VAL A 297 -6.24 -5.70 1.75
CA VAL A 297 -6.58 -6.70 0.72
C VAL A 297 -7.30 -7.89 1.34
N LEU A 298 -6.72 -8.50 2.37
CA LEU A 298 -7.29 -9.67 3.02
C LEU A 298 -8.57 -9.34 3.78
N GLY A 299 -8.66 -8.17 4.42
CA GLY A 299 -9.88 -7.73 5.09
C GLY A 299 -11.09 -7.70 4.16
N VAL A 300 -10.91 -7.22 2.91
CA VAL A 300 -11.96 -7.32 1.89
C VAL A 300 -12.22 -8.77 1.52
N ALA A 301 -11.20 -9.58 1.34
CA ALA A 301 -11.32 -10.97 0.89
C ALA A 301 -12.04 -11.87 1.90
N VAL A 302 -11.68 -11.78 3.20
CA VAL A 302 -12.23 -12.65 4.25
C VAL A 302 -13.48 -12.07 4.92
N GLY A 303 -13.74 -10.74 4.79
CA GLY A 303 -14.83 -10.06 5.47
C GLY A 303 -14.63 -9.95 6.98
N LEU A 304 -15.63 -9.39 7.66
CA LEU A 304 -15.56 -9.18 9.12
C LEU A 304 -15.41 -10.49 9.89
N GLU A 305 -16.11 -11.54 9.48
CA GLU A 305 -16.03 -12.85 10.14
C GLU A 305 -14.61 -13.40 10.15
N GLY A 306 -13.87 -13.27 9.03
CA GLY A 306 -12.49 -13.73 8.95
C GLY A 306 -11.49 -12.88 9.73
N ILE A 307 -11.84 -11.63 10.08
CA ILE A 307 -11.04 -10.76 10.95
C ILE A 307 -11.32 -11.06 12.43
N GLU A 308 -12.58 -11.33 12.80
CA GLU A 308 -13.03 -11.46 14.19
C GLU A 308 -12.91 -12.90 14.75
N ASP A 309 -12.64 -13.89 13.90
CA ASP A 309 -12.61 -15.32 14.26
C ASP A 309 -11.34 -15.70 15.05
N ARG A 310 -11.01 -14.87 16.09
CA ARG A 310 -9.79 -14.99 16.93
C ARG A 310 -10.05 -14.78 18.39
#